data_176d72e32322cb435f54f9bf40419904
#
_entry.id   176d72e32322cb435f54f9bf40419904
#
_cell.length_a   1.000
_cell.length_b   1.000
_cell.length_c   1.000
_cell.angle_alpha   90.00
_cell.angle_beta   90.00
_cell.angle_gamma   90.00
#
_symmetry.space_group_name_H-M   'P 1'
#
loop_
_entity.id
_entity.type
_entity.pdbx_description
1 polymer ?
#
loop_
_entity_poly.entity_id
_entity_poly.type
_entity_poly.pdbx_seq_one_letter_code
_entity_poly.pdbx_strand_id
1 'polypeptide(L)'
;MAGGRPYSGELKGLVEARREYFDHWHVRRSDMPKVLGTVPETVEDPVLIEIFGINPNYLRAAQTPDAAQQTTLTGVAAARGQATGIARVLQSSDELHRLAPGEILVCESTSPNWTSAFAKIGGAVCDGGGMLSHAAIVGREYGVPTVTSVGVATLAIGDGDQIEVDGTNGRVTILKRAAELVA
;
A
#
# COMPACT_ATOMS: atom_id res chain seq x y z
N MET A 1 -39.57 4.53 -4.14
CA MET A 1 -38.93 3.89 -5.29
C MET A 1 -38.59 4.97 -6.30
N ALA A 2 -37.33 5.42 -6.37
CA ALA A 2 -36.90 6.39 -7.37
C ALA A 2 -36.63 5.63 -8.67
N GLY A 3 -37.53 5.75 -9.62
CA GLY A 3 -37.36 5.22 -10.96
C GLY A 3 -36.22 5.95 -11.68
N GLY A 4 -35.01 5.40 -11.67
CA GLY A 4 -33.91 5.89 -12.45
C GLY A 4 -34.31 5.85 -13.94
N ARG A 5 -34.09 6.97 -14.65
CA ARG A 5 -34.28 7.01 -16.10
C ARG A 5 -33.32 6.00 -16.73
N PRO A 6 -33.77 5.13 -17.62
CA PRO A 6 -32.89 4.22 -18.32
C PRO A 6 -31.88 5.06 -19.14
N TYR A 7 -30.59 4.75 -18.99
CA TYR A 7 -29.55 5.37 -19.80
C TYR A 7 -29.84 5.14 -21.29
N SER A 8 -29.57 6.14 -22.13
CA SER A 8 -29.67 5.98 -23.59
C SER A 8 -28.78 4.84 -24.05
N GLY A 9 -29.16 4.16 -25.16
CA GLY A 9 -28.36 3.05 -25.71
C GLY A 9 -26.90 3.43 -25.97
N GLU A 10 -26.64 4.68 -26.33
CA GLU A 10 -25.31 5.24 -26.53
C GLU A 10 -24.46 5.28 -25.25
N LEU A 11 -25.02 5.71 -24.12
CA LEU A 11 -24.35 5.67 -22.83
C LEU A 11 -24.10 4.25 -22.34
N LYS A 12 -24.99 3.33 -22.65
CA LYS A 12 -24.82 1.92 -22.33
C LYS A 12 -23.63 1.31 -23.07
N GLY A 13 -23.51 1.55 -24.37
CA GLY A 13 -22.37 1.12 -25.18
C GLY A 13 -21.05 1.72 -24.69
N LEU A 14 -21.04 3.00 -24.27
CA LEU A 14 -19.84 3.64 -23.71
C LEU A 14 -19.42 3.01 -22.38
N VAL A 15 -20.37 2.65 -21.53
CA VAL A 15 -20.10 1.99 -20.23
C VAL A 15 -19.53 0.59 -20.47
N GLU A 16 -20.09 -0.17 -21.41
CA GLU A 16 -19.61 -1.50 -21.77
C GLU A 16 -18.18 -1.44 -22.32
N ALA A 17 -17.90 -0.56 -23.27
CA ALA A 17 -16.55 -0.37 -23.81
C ALA A 17 -15.52 0.04 -22.74
N ARG A 18 -15.89 0.88 -21.78
CA ARG A 18 -15.01 1.28 -20.68
C ARG A 18 -14.76 0.14 -19.68
N ARG A 19 -15.76 -0.71 -19.43
CA ARG A 19 -15.57 -1.91 -18.61
C ARG A 19 -14.60 -2.89 -19.27
N GLU A 20 -14.79 -3.18 -20.53
CA GLU A 20 -13.88 -4.05 -21.30
C GLU A 20 -12.44 -3.50 -21.28
N TYR A 21 -12.28 -2.19 -21.46
CA TYR A 21 -10.97 -1.54 -21.37
C TYR A 21 -10.36 -1.66 -19.96
N PHE A 22 -11.15 -1.42 -18.93
CA PHE A 22 -10.72 -1.56 -17.53
C PHE A 22 -10.29 -2.99 -17.22
N ASP A 23 -11.12 -3.98 -17.57
CA ASP A 23 -10.84 -5.39 -17.32
C ASP A 23 -9.59 -5.86 -18.05
N HIS A 24 -9.40 -5.40 -19.30
CA HIS A 24 -8.21 -5.69 -20.09
C HIS A 24 -6.91 -5.24 -19.37
N TRP A 25 -6.89 -4.06 -18.81
CA TRP A 25 -5.70 -3.52 -18.12
C TRP A 25 -5.60 -4.02 -16.68
N HIS A 26 -6.73 -4.27 -16.02
CA HIS A 26 -6.73 -4.79 -14.65
C HIS A 26 -6.04 -6.16 -14.55
N VAL A 27 -6.31 -7.06 -15.50
CA VAL A 27 -5.65 -8.38 -15.56
C VAL A 27 -4.15 -8.27 -15.81
N ARG A 28 -3.70 -7.20 -16.51
CA ARG A 28 -2.29 -6.95 -16.83
C ARG A 28 -1.56 -6.04 -15.84
N ARG A 29 -2.22 -5.68 -14.75
CA ARG A 29 -1.65 -4.76 -13.75
C ARG A 29 -0.31 -5.23 -13.20
N SER A 30 -0.14 -6.54 -12.97
CA SER A 30 1.11 -7.15 -12.52
C SER A 30 2.27 -7.00 -13.51
N ASP A 31 1.97 -6.89 -14.79
CA ASP A 31 2.95 -6.83 -15.88
C ASP A 31 3.37 -5.39 -16.20
N MET A 32 2.67 -4.41 -15.61
CA MET A 32 2.98 -3.00 -15.83
C MET A 32 4.19 -2.57 -15.01
N PRO A 33 5.14 -1.82 -15.61
CA PRO A 33 6.26 -1.29 -14.86
C PRO A 33 5.75 -0.30 -13.80
N LYS A 34 6.24 -0.43 -12.57
CA LYS A 34 5.87 0.47 -11.45
C LYS A 34 6.39 1.90 -11.66
N VAL A 35 7.42 2.06 -12.48
CA VAL A 35 8.03 3.35 -12.79
C VAL A 35 8.18 3.49 -14.31
N LEU A 36 7.71 4.60 -14.87
CA LEU A 36 7.91 4.99 -16.27
C LEU A 36 8.86 6.18 -16.31
N GLY A 37 9.90 6.08 -17.13
CA GLY A 37 10.90 7.12 -17.34
C GLY A 37 12.21 6.87 -16.58
N THR A 38 13.04 7.91 -16.49
CA THR A 38 14.33 7.86 -15.81
C THR A 38 14.16 8.25 -14.34
N VAL A 39 14.58 7.37 -13.46
CA VAL A 39 14.62 7.66 -12.02
C VAL A 39 15.78 8.62 -11.74
N PRO A 40 15.56 9.78 -11.11
CA PRO A 40 16.64 10.68 -10.74
C PRO A 40 17.60 10.00 -9.74
N GLU A 41 18.89 10.32 -9.84
CA GLU A 41 19.89 9.75 -8.92
C GLU A 41 19.69 10.23 -7.49
N THR A 42 19.23 11.47 -7.31
CA THR A 42 18.93 12.07 -6.02
C THR A 42 17.63 12.88 -6.07
N VAL A 43 16.89 12.86 -4.98
CA VAL A 43 15.79 13.79 -4.72
C VAL A 43 16.11 14.43 -3.37
N GLU A 44 16.41 15.73 -3.36
CA GLU A 44 16.84 16.45 -2.17
C GLU A 44 15.76 17.37 -1.61
N ASP A 45 14.69 17.62 -2.38
CA ASP A 45 13.59 18.48 -1.95
C ASP A 45 12.76 17.80 -0.84
N PRO A 46 12.77 18.34 0.40
CA PRO A 46 12.04 17.76 1.52
C PRO A 46 10.52 17.74 1.27
N VAL A 47 9.98 18.65 0.48
CA VAL A 47 8.56 18.68 0.13
C VAL A 47 8.21 17.44 -0.72
N LEU A 48 9.05 17.11 -1.71
CA LEU A 48 8.84 15.93 -2.54
C LEU A 48 8.98 14.65 -1.72
N ILE A 49 9.96 14.57 -0.82
CA ILE A 49 10.23 13.37 -0.03
C ILE A 49 9.16 13.17 1.05
N GLU A 50 8.93 14.18 1.92
CA GLU A 50 8.08 14.01 3.10
C GLU A 50 6.60 14.17 2.79
N ILE A 51 6.24 15.15 1.97
CA ILE A 51 4.83 15.47 1.69
C ILE A 51 4.25 14.59 0.60
N PHE A 52 4.97 14.46 -0.52
CA PHE A 52 4.50 13.66 -1.66
C PHE A 52 4.98 12.20 -1.60
N GLY A 53 5.93 11.86 -0.71
CA GLY A 53 6.45 10.50 -0.59
C GLY A 53 7.31 10.05 -1.78
N ILE A 54 7.86 11.01 -2.53
CA ILE A 54 8.79 10.73 -3.63
C ILE A 54 10.17 10.49 -3.03
N ASN A 55 10.40 9.27 -2.57
CA ASN A 55 11.68 8.87 -1.99
C ASN A 55 12.55 8.22 -3.07
N PRO A 56 13.84 8.63 -3.24
CA PRO A 56 14.76 7.97 -4.17
C PRO A 56 14.89 6.47 -3.91
N ASN A 57 14.81 6.08 -2.64
CA ASN A 57 14.85 4.66 -2.27
C ASN A 57 13.61 3.90 -2.76
N TYR A 58 12.43 4.54 -2.77
CA TYR A 58 11.22 4.00 -3.38
C TYR A 58 11.41 3.70 -4.87
N LEU A 59 11.95 4.69 -5.59
CA LEU A 59 12.16 4.56 -7.03
C LEU A 59 13.23 3.54 -7.39
N ARG A 60 14.28 3.41 -6.58
CA ARG A 60 15.37 2.44 -6.76
C ARG A 60 15.01 1.04 -6.30
N ALA A 61 14.31 0.92 -5.19
CA ALA A 61 13.94 -0.35 -4.60
C ALA A 61 13.05 -1.18 -5.55
N ALA A 62 12.17 -0.54 -6.32
CA ALA A 62 11.38 -1.20 -7.37
C ALA A 62 12.23 -1.77 -8.51
N GLN A 63 13.51 -1.38 -8.61
CA GLN A 63 14.46 -1.83 -9.63
C GLN A 63 15.57 -2.74 -9.07
N THR A 64 15.58 -3.00 -7.76
CA THR A 64 16.63 -3.78 -7.09
C THR A 64 16.26 -5.27 -7.10
N PRO A 65 17.10 -6.16 -7.66
CA PRO A 65 16.82 -7.60 -7.73
C PRO A 65 16.61 -8.27 -6.35
N ASP A 66 17.22 -7.72 -5.30
CA ASP A 66 17.22 -8.28 -3.95
C ASP A 66 16.16 -7.68 -3.02
N ALA A 67 15.20 -6.92 -3.56
CA ALA A 67 14.14 -6.30 -2.75
C ALA A 67 13.37 -7.32 -1.87
N ALA A 68 13.12 -8.51 -2.40
CA ALA A 68 12.42 -9.59 -1.69
C ALA A 68 13.22 -10.21 -0.52
N GLN A 69 14.54 -9.96 -0.43
CA GLN A 69 15.40 -10.53 0.62
C GLN A 69 15.60 -9.59 1.81
N GLN A 70 15.14 -8.35 1.71
CA GLN A 70 15.28 -7.38 2.78
C GLN A 70 14.43 -7.80 4.00
N THR A 71 15.04 -7.74 5.18
CA THR A 71 14.35 -7.99 6.47
C THR A 71 13.99 -6.70 7.20
N THR A 72 14.61 -5.58 6.82
CA THR A 72 14.31 -4.25 7.38
C THR A 72 14.07 -3.28 6.24
N LEU A 73 12.94 -2.60 6.30
CA LEU A 73 12.49 -1.63 5.31
C LEU A 73 12.37 -0.26 5.97
N THR A 74 12.58 0.80 5.22
CA THR A 74 12.45 2.19 5.68
C THR A 74 11.50 2.97 4.78
N GLY A 75 10.76 3.89 5.38
CA GLY A 75 9.81 4.75 4.69
C GLY A 75 9.56 6.03 5.46
N VAL A 76 8.48 6.72 5.13
CA VAL A 76 8.03 7.92 5.84
C VAL A 76 7.29 7.53 7.11
N ALA A 77 7.69 8.12 8.24
CA ALA A 77 7.02 8.00 9.56
C ALA A 77 5.65 8.71 9.52
N ALA A 78 4.62 8.05 9.02
CA ALA A 78 3.35 8.66 8.68
C ALA A 78 2.38 8.82 9.86
N ALA A 79 2.31 7.83 10.76
CA ALA A 79 1.57 7.91 12.01
C ALA A 79 2.35 7.20 13.12
N ARG A 80 2.53 7.89 14.25
CA ARG A 80 3.38 7.43 15.36
C ARG A 80 2.84 6.20 16.06
N GLY A 81 3.73 5.45 16.69
CA GLY A 81 3.46 4.25 17.47
C GLY A 81 4.26 3.07 16.97
N GLN A 82 4.11 1.94 17.67
CA GLN A 82 4.71 0.66 17.31
C GLN A 82 3.66 -0.43 17.37
N ALA A 83 3.69 -1.34 16.44
CA ALA A 83 2.81 -2.51 16.42
C ALA A 83 3.55 -3.73 15.86
N THR A 84 3.24 -4.89 16.43
CA THR A 84 3.71 -6.18 15.92
C THR A 84 2.50 -7.04 15.60
N GLY A 85 2.49 -7.65 14.42
CA GLY A 85 1.36 -8.48 14.01
C GLY A 85 1.68 -9.30 12.75
N ILE A 86 0.69 -10.06 12.33
CA ILE A 86 0.73 -10.81 11.07
C ILE A 86 0.43 -9.87 9.91
N ALA A 87 1.27 -9.91 8.91
CA ALA A 87 1.10 -9.12 7.69
C ALA A 87 -0.02 -9.71 6.82
N ARG A 88 -0.92 -8.84 6.38
CA ARG A 88 -1.91 -9.13 5.36
C ARG A 88 -1.63 -8.29 4.14
N VAL A 89 -1.09 -8.92 3.09
CA VAL A 89 -0.78 -8.24 1.83
C VAL A 89 -2.01 -8.22 0.96
N LEU A 90 -2.53 -7.02 0.67
CA LEU A 90 -3.73 -6.81 -0.13
C LEU A 90 -3.45 -5.95 -1.36
N GLN A 91 -4.01 -6.35 -2.48
CA GLN A 91 -3.87 -5.66 -3.77
C GLN A 91 -5.01 -4.67 -4.05
N SER A 92 -6.17 -4.89 -3.44
CA SER A 92 -7.40 -4.12 -3.67
C SER A 92 -8.22 -4.00 -2.39
N SER A 93 -9.02 -2.92 -2.28
CA SER A 93 -10.01 -2.78 -1.22
C SER A 93 -11.09 -3.87 -1.22
N ASP A 94 -11.28 -4.58 -2.33
CA ASP A 94 -12.22 -5.68 -2.41
C ASP A 94 -11.78 -6.89 -1.57
N GLU A 95 -10.49 -6.96 -1.23
CA GLU A 95 -9.91 -8.01 -0.40
C GLU A 95 -9.97 -7.71 1.11
N LEU A 96 -10.57 -6.61 1.54
CA LEU A 96 -10.65 -6.22 2.96
C LEU A 96 -11.34 -7.27 3.85
N HIS A 97 -12.11 -8.16 3.26
CA HIS A 97 -12.72 -9.29 3.97
C HIS A 97 -11.69 -10.31 4.49
N ARG A 98 -10.48 -10.37 3.91
CA ARG A 98 -9.36 -11.23 4.34
C ARG A 98 -8.63 -10.70 5.57
N LEU A 99 -8.80 -9.42 5.88
CA LEU A 99 -8.08 -8.72 6.94
C LEU A 99 -8.73 -8.98 8.31
N ALA A 100 -8.01 -9.62 9.21
CA ALA A 100 -8.45 -9.88 10.57
C ALA A 100 -8.09 -8.73 11.53
N PRO A 101 -8.80 -8.60 12.67
CA PRO A 101 -8.46 -7.61 13.70
C PRO A 101 -7.03 -7.82 14.24
N GLY A 102 -6.29 -6.71 14.37
CA GLY A 102 -4.91 -6.71 14.88
C GLY A 102 -3.84 -7.07 13.84
N GLU A 103 -4.21 -7.53 12.64
CA GLU A 103 -3.24 -7.74 11.55
C GLU A 103 -2.65 -6.42 11.06
N ILE A 104 -1.49 -6.51 10.42
CA ILE A 104 -0.82 -5.37 9.79
C ILE A 104 -1.18 -5.34 8.31
N LEU A 105 -1.83 -4.28 7.87
CA LEU A 105 -2.14 -4.07 6.46
C LEU A 105 -0.86 -3.72 5.68
N VAL A 106 -0.59 -4.47 4.62
CA VAL A 106 0.48 -4.17 3.66
C VAL A 106 -0.15 -4.01 2.27
N CYS A 107 0.04 -2.86 1.64
CA CYS A 107 -0.53 -2.57 0.32
C CYS A 107 0.30 -1.54 -0.45
N GLU A 108 0.00 -1.37 -1.73
CA GLU A 108 0.68 -0.36 -2.55
C GLU A 108 0.32 1.06 -2.09
N SER A 109 -0.96 1.34 -1.91
CA SER A 109 -1.49 2.62 -1.42
C SER A 109 -2.92 2.42 -0.93
N THR A 110 -3.43 3.37 -0.15
CA THR A 110 -4.83 3.38 0.28
C THR A 110 -5.60 4.55 -0.31
N SER A 111 -6.92 4.39 -0.40
CA SER A 111 -7.90 5.38 -0.81
C SER A 111 -9.08 5.37 0.17
N PRO A 112 -10.08 6.25 0.05
CA PRO A 112 -11.22 6.30 0.99
C PRO A 112 -11.94 4.97 1.19
N ASN A 113 -11.94 4.07 0.21
CA ASN A 113 -12.55 2.74 0.33
C ASN A 113 -11.85 1.84 1.37
N TRP A 114 -10.62 2.18 1.77
CA TRP A 114 -9.85 1.44 2.77
C TRP A 114 -10.08 1.92 4.20
N THR A 115 -10.80 3.03 4.40
CA THR A 115 -10.96 3.66 5.73
C THR A 115 -11.46 2.70 6.80
N SER A 116 -12.41 1.82 6.45
CA SER A 116 -12.96 0.83 7.38
C SER A 116 -11.93 -0.17 7.92
N ALA A 117 -10.83 -0.40 7.21
CA ALA A 117 -9.75 -1.25 7.66
C ALA A 117 -9.07 -0.68 8.91
N PHE A 118 -8.85 0.64 8.96
CA PHE A 118 -8.13 1.30 10.03
C PHE A 118 -8.80 1.17 11.40
N ALA A 119 -10.11 0.91 11.44
CA ALA A 119 -10.83 0.64 12.68
C ALA A 119 -10.46 -0.71 13.35
N LYS A 120 -9.79 -1.61 12.63
CA LYS A 120 -9.52 -2.97 13.13
C LYS A 120 -8.06 -3.42 13.03
N ILE A 121 -7.23 -2.79 12.20
CA ILE A 121 -5.82 -3.17 12.01
C ILE A 121 -4.92 -2.73 13.16
N GLY A 122 -3.83 -3.48 13.39
CA GLY A 122 -2.79 -3.11 14.35
C GLY A 122 -1.77 -2.12 13.81
N GLY A 123 -1.56 -2.07 12.50
CA GLY A 123 -0.63 -1.18 11.82
C GLY A 123 -0.84 -1.17 10.31
N ALA A 124 -0.21 -0.22 9.62
CA ALA A 124 -0.28 -0.11 8.16
C ALA A 124 1.09 0.18 7.52
N VAL A 125 1.37 -0.47 6.42
CA VAL A 125 2.58 -0.29 5.60
C VAL A 125 2.16 -0.09 4.15
N CYS A 126 2.60 1.01 3.54
CA CYS A 126 2.29 1.32 2.15
C CYS A 126 3.56 1.56 1.33
N ASP A 127 3.58 1.04 0.12
CA ASP A 127 4.67 1.29 -0.83
C ASP A 127 4.73 2.76 -1.24
N GLY A 128 3.59 3.37 -1.47
CA GLY A 128 3.47 4.78 -1.85
C GLY A 128 2.87 5.65 -0.76
N GLY A 129 2.94 6.97 -0.99
CA GLY A 129 2.32 7.99 -0.15
C GLY A 129 3.28 8.70 0.79
N GLY A 130 3.07 10.00 0.97
CA GLY A 130 3.79 10.84 1.94
C GLY A 130 2.92 11.19 3.14
N MET A 131 3.32 12.21 3.88
CA MET A 131 2.66 12.68 5.11
C MET A 131 1.22 13.14 4.92
N LEU A 132 0.82 13.49 3.70
CA LEU A 132 -0.54 13.91 3.34
C LEU A 132 -1.32 12.83 2.57
N SER A 133 -0.78 11.61 2.46
CA SER A 133 -1.50 10.50 1.85
C SER A 133 -2.70 10.07 2.71
N HIS A 134 -3.67 9.41 2.07
CA HIS A 134 -4.83 8.87 2.78
C HIS A 134 -4.43 7.96 3.95
N ALA A 135 -3.47 7.03 3.76
CA ALA A 135 -2.96 6.17 4.83
C ALA A 135 -2.39 6.96 6.01
N ALA A 136 -1.63 8.01 5.72
CA ALA A 136 -1.02 8.85 6.73
C ALA A 136 -2.04 9.63 7.55
N ILE A 137 -3.06 10.20 6.89
CA ILE A 137 -4.12 10.98 7.54
C ILE A 137 -4.96 10.05 8.42
N VAL A 138 -5.49 8.97 7.85
CA VAL A 138 -6.36 8.04 8.56
C VAL A 138 -5.61 7.29 9.66
N GLY A 139 -4.34 6.90 9.43
CA GLY A 139 -3.49 6.30 10.45
C GLY A 139 -3.37 7.18 11.70
N ARG A 140 -3.18 8.50 11.52
CA ARG A 140 -3.15 9.45 12.66
C ARG A 140 -4.50 9.59 13.35
N GLU A 141 -5.59 9.64 12.61
CA GLU A 141 -6.95 9.77 13.15
C GLU A 141 -7.35 8.55 14.00
N TYR A 142 -6.97 7.36 13.57
CA TYR A 142 -7.28 6.10 14.26
C TYR A 142 -6.20 5.68 15.28
N GLY A 143 -5.08 6.40 15.35
CA GLY A 143 -3.95 6.03 16.22
C GLY A 143 -3.26 4.74 15.79
N VAL A 144 -3.29 4.40 14.51
CA VAL A 144 -2.69 3.20 13.93
C VAL A 144 -1.27 3.52 13.45
N PRO A 145 -0.22 2.85 14.00
CA PRO A 145 1.15 3.02 13.53
C PRO A 145 1.25 2.78 12.03
N THR A 146 1.76 3.78 11.30
CA THR A 146 1.75 3.74 9.83
C THR A 146 3.08 4.19 9.26
N VAL A 147 3.62 3.39 8.34
CA VAL A 147 4.80 3.71 7.52
C VAL A 147 4.40 3.71 6.06
N THR A 148 4.68 4.80 5.36
CA THR A 148 4.39 4.97 3.92
C THR A 148 5.66 5.17 3.11
N SER A 149 5.58 5.22 1.79
CA SER A 149 6.74 5.41 0.89
C SER A 149 7.85 4.37 1.09
N VAL A 150 7.49 3.12 1.41
CA VAL A 150 8.46 2.02 1.58
C VAL A 150 8.97 1.53 0.24
N GLY A 151 8.13 1.51 -0.77
CA GLY A 151 8.48 1.20 -2.17
C GLY A 151 8.48 -0.26 -2.55
N VAL A 152 8.83 -1.12 -1.62
CA VAL A 152 9.01 -2.56 -1.85
C VAL A 152 8.32 -3.44 -0.82
N ALA A 153 7.50 -2.86 0.05
CA ALA A 153 6.84 -3.63 1.11
C ALA A 153 6.01 -4.78 0.54
N THR A 154 5.24 -4.52 -0.52
CA THR A 154 4.42 -5.55 -1.18
C THR A 154 5.22 -6.64 -1.92
N LEU A 155 6.53 -6.42 -2.15
CA LEU A 155 7.45 -7.40 -2.74
C LEU A 155 8.26 -8.13 -1.67
N ALA A 156 8.67 -7.41 -0.62
CA ALA A 156 9.54 -7.93 0.43
C ALA A 156 8.78 -8.68 1.53
N ILE A 157 7.55 -8.28 1.83
CA ILE A 157 6.71 -8.87 2.88
C ILE A 157 5.75 -9.88 2.26
N GLY A 158 5.81 -11.12 2.74
CA GLY A 158 4.85 -12.15 2.36
C GLY A 158 3.56 -12.08 3.17
N ASP A 159 2.45 -12.52 2.56
CA ASP A 159 1.19 -12.70 3.28
C ASP A 159 1.38 -13.73 4.40
N GLY A 160 1.08 -13.36 5.64
CA GLY A 160 1.29 -14.22 6.81
C GLY A 160 2.63 -14.03 7.52
N ASP A 161 3.57 -13.22 7.03
CA ASP A 161 4.80 -12.89 7.76
C ASP A 161 4.49 -12.18 9.08
N GLN A 162 5.28 -12.42 10.12
CA GLN A 162 5.23 -11.62 11.35
C GLN A 162 6.13 -10.41 11.20
N ILE A 163 5.56 -9.21 11.33
CA ILE A 163 6.30 -7.96 11.16
C ILE A 163 6.09 -7.01 12.34
N GLU A 164 7.07 -6.13 12.53
CA GLU A 164 6.99 -4.96 13.40
C GLU A 164 6.93 -3.70 12.55
N VAL A 165 6.02 -2.79 12.89
CA VAL A 165 5.86 -1.46 12.29
C VAL A 165 6.21 -0.42 13.32
N ASP A 166 7.28 0.35 13.10
CA ASP A 166 7.65 1.52 13.87
C ASP A 166 7.29 2.79 13.09
N GLY A 167 6.05 3.22 13.27
CA GLY A 167 5.51 4.43 12.65
C GLY A 167 6.10 5.72 13.22
N THR A 168 6.86 5.65 14.33
CA THR A 168 7.58 6.80 14.89
C THR A 168 8.88 7.08 14.16
N ASN A 169 9.61 6.02 13.77
CA ASN A 169 10.89 6.11 13.10
C ASN A 169 10.83 5.77 11.61
N GLY A 170 9.66 5.42 11.07
CA GLY A 170 9.47 5.08 9.67
C GLY A 170 10.14 3.76 9.28
N ARG A 171 10.14 2.76 10.17
CA ARG A 171 10.82 1.47 9.96
C ARG A 171 9.83 0.31 10.04
N VAL A 172 10.06 -0.69 9.20
CA VAL A 172 9.34 -1.96 9.21
C VAL A 172 10.35 -3.09 9.27
N THR A 173 10.19 -4.03 10.19
CA THR A 173 11.08 -5.17 10.38
C THR A 173 10.31 -6.47 10.21
N ILE A 174 10.80 -7.36 9.36
CA ILE A 174 10.25 -8.72 9.22
C ILE A 174 10.89 -9.58 10.31
N LEU A 175 10.10 -10.00 11.27
CA LEU A 175 10.56 -10.76 12.44
C LEU A 175 10.65 -12.25 12.14
N LYS A 176 9.64 -12.79 11.44
CA LYS A 176 9.57 -14.19 11.02
C LYS A 176 8.84 -14.30 9.69
N ARG A 177 9.29 -15.19 8.84
CA ARG A 177 8.58 -15.55 7.61
C ARG A 177 7.41 -16.48 7.90
N ALA A 178 6.35 -16.40 7.09
CA ALA A 178 5.18 -17.26 7.23
C ALA A 178 5.54 -18.77 7.27
N ALA A 179 6.52 -19.19 6.47
CA ALA A 179 7.02 -20.56 6.46
C ALA A 179 7.65 -21.01 7.78
N GLU A 180 8.19 -20.09 8.58
CA GLU A 180 8.81 -20.36 9.90
C GLU A 180 7.79 -20.40 11.04
N LEU A 181 6.58 -19.89 10.82
CA LEU A 181 5.50 -19.86 11.82
C LEU A 181 4.68 -21.16 11.82
N VAL A 182 4.78 -21.97 10.77
CA VAL A 182 4.03 -23.22 10.58
C VAL A 182 4.89 -24.45 10.93
N ALA A 183 6.18 -24.26 11.11
CA ALA A 183 7.13 -25.32 11.50
C ALA A 183 7.25 -25.43 13.02
#